data_2b813a3c4e263ea419bf3f66bb674291
#
_entry.id   2b813a3c4e263ea419bf3f66bb674291
#
_cell.length_a   1.000
_cell.length_b   1.000
_cell.length_c   1.000
_cell.angle_alpha   90.00
_cell.angle_beta   90.00
_cell.angle_gamma   90.00
#
_symmetry.space_group_name_H-M   'P 1'
#
loop_
_entity.id
_entity.type
_entity.pdbx_description
1 polymer ?
#
loop_
_entity_poly.entity_id
_entity_poly.type
_entity_poly.pdbx_seq_one_letter_code
_entity_poly.pdbx_strand_id
1 'polypeptide(L)'
;MTMETRRPETICFDLDGTLYQDRVIYPRIISHFFADTPYALWIPALQSRVEQILAGRDPQLRCGRFVPKQAASHPQTPEDLFAVSSKAALLLPDPTDYFDRTQYTYLSDGWTLSMYLARRIGWEGDAFWTRFRQARADLVSAEFGPVPDGELREILTALRRSGIYLTVCSNAMDGPGRNLLRHLKLDDCFDEVVFDADKPRTFPQRMRNWAVAPERMLFIGDQGYYDLYAGKTAGAATWLISPYDVEDCSLWDRRMYTIEELKKNLLGLLEETDRS
;
A
#
# COMPACT_ATOMS: atom_id res chain seq x y z
N MET A 1 -27.37 5.48 -8.51
CA MET A 1 -26.98 6.82 -9.00
C MET A 1 -25.45 6.80 -9.07
N THR A 2 -24.90 6.69 -10.25
CA THR A 2 -23.47 6.89 -10.48
C THR A 2 -23.20 8.37 -10.20
N MET A 3 -22.46 8.67 -9.13
CA MET A 3 -21.90 10.01 -8.97
C MET A 3 -21.00 10.24 -10.21
N GLU A 4 -21.42 11.17 -11.08
CA GLU A 4 -20.50 11.76 -12.04
C GLU A 4 -19.35 12.34 -11.20
N THR A 5 -18.20 11.69 -11.26
CA THR A 5 -17.00 12.15 -10.55
C THR A 5 -16.58 13.46 -11.20
N ARG A 6 -16.92 14.59 -10.55
CA ARG A 6 -16.35 15.88 -10.95
C ARG A 6 -14.83 15.72 -11.01
N ARG A 7 -14.22 16.29 -12.03
CA ARG A 7 -12.76 16.30 -12.20
C ARG A 7 -12.07 16.71 -10.89
N PRO A 8 -11.14 15.91 -10.35
CA PRO A 8 -10.43 16.27 -9.14
C PRO A 8 -9.52 17.48 -9.36
N GLU A 9 -9.38 18.32 -8.34
CA GLU A 9 -8.37 19.38 -8.30
C GLU A 9 -7.05 18.88 -7.68
N THR A 10 -7.14 17.87 -6.83
CA THR A 10 -5.98 17.24 -6.17
C THR A 10 -6.08 15.73 -6.31
N ILE A 11 -4.98 15.09 -6.70
CA ILE A 11 -4.84 13.63 -6.66
C ILE A 11 -3.69 13.29 -5.73
N CYS A 12 -4.00 12.49 -4.69
CA CYS A 12 -3.03 11.95 -3.77
C CYS A 12 -2.76 10.48 -4.09
N PHE A 13 -1.53 10.17 -4.45
CA PHE A 13 -1.06 8.81 -4.72
C PHE A 13 -0.30 8.24 -3.53
N ASP A 14 -0.46 6.96 -3.25
CA ASP A 14 0.60 6.19 -2.60
C ASP A 14 1.72 5.86 -3.60
N LEU A 15 2.84 5.32 -3.13
CA LEU A 15 3.97 4.92 -3.96
C LEU A 15 4.01 3.40 -4.19
N ASP A 16 4.19 2.64 -3.09
CA ASP A 16 4.45 1.20 -3.15
C ASP A 16 3.17 0.43 -3.54
N GLY A 17 3.23 -0.39 -4.60
CA GLY A 17 2.06 -1.10 -5.11
C GLY A 17 1.08 -0.24 -5.93
N THR A 18 1.29 1.09 -5.98
CA THR A 18 0.42 2.07 -6.63
C THR A 18 1.02 2.66 -7.89
N LEU A 19 2.23 3.24 -7.83
CA LEU A 19 2.93 3.79 -8.99
C LEU A 19 3.81 2.76 -9.72
N TYR A 20 3.91 1.59 -9.18
CA TYR A 20 4.49 0.38 -9.77
C TYR A 20 3.88 -0.84 -9.10
N GLN A 21 3.93 -1.98 -9.76
CA GLN A 21 3.54 -3.26 -9.17
C GLN A 21 4.71 -4.23 -9.27
N ASP A 22 5.03 -4.89 -8.14
CA ASP A 22 6.09 -5.88 -8.05
C ASP A 22 5.60 -7.08 -7.22
N ARG A 23 5.88 -8.28 -7.73
CA ARG A 23 5.57 -9.55 -7.06
C ARG A 23 6.80 -10.23 -6.47
N VAL A 24 7.99 -9.70 -6.74
CA VAL A 24 9.26 -10.32 -6.35
C VAL A 24 9.68 -9.91 -4.95
N ILE A 25 9.32 -8.71 -4.53
CA ILE A 25 9.85 -8.11 -3.31
C ILE A 25 9.43 -8.81 -2.02
N TYR A 26 8.15 -9.24 -1.88
CA TYR A 26 7.72 -9.86 -0.63
C TYR A 26 8.37 -11.23 -0.35
N PRO A 27 8.64 -12.11 -1.32
CA PRO A 27 9.46 -13.30 -1.08
C PRO A 27 10.86 -12.95 -0.57
N ARG A 28 11.44 -11.85 -1.06
CA ARG A 28 12.75 -11.35 -0.62
C ARG A 28 12.70 -10.80 0.79
N ILE A 29 11.67 -10.06 1.15
CA ILE A 29 11.46 -9.59 2.53
C ILE A 29 11.43 -10.78 3.49
N ILE A 30 10.66 -11.83 3.17
CA ILE A 30 10.63 -13.06 3.96
C ILE A 30 12.05 -13.65 4.07
N SER A 31 12.78 -13.74 2.96
CA SER A 31 14.16 -14.25 2.98
C SER A 31 15.07 -13.41 3.86
N HIS A 32 15.03 -12.08 3.78
CA HIS A 32 15.84 -11.20 4.63
C HIS A 32 15.55 -11.36 6.13
N PHE A 33 14.31 -11.62 6.52
CA PHE A 33 13.95 -11.79 7.92
C PHE A 33 14.19 -13.19 8.47
N PHE A 34 14.18 -14.23 7.61
CA PHE A 34 14.18 -15.61 8.07
C PHE A 34 15.50 -16.37 7.79
N ALA A 35 16.33 -15.97 6.80
CA ALA A 35 17.49 -16.74 6.36
C ALA A 35 18.50 -17.05 7.47
N ASP A 36 18.75 -16.09 8.38
CA ASP A 36 19.71 -16.22 9.47
C ASP A 36 19.03 -16.58 10.81
N THR A 37 17.90 -17.29 10.76
CA THR A 37 17.15 -17.69 11.95
C THR A 37 17.00 -19.21 12.01
N PRO A 38 16.63 -19.79 13.16
CA PRO A 38 16.27 -21.21 13.26
C PRO A 38 15.12 -21.62 12.31
N TYR A 39 14.40 -20.67 11.75
CA TYR A 39 13.24 -20.87 10.89
C TYR A 39 13.57 -20.77 9.39
N ALA A 40 14.84 -20.72 9.00
CA ALA A 40 15.26 -20.56 7.60
C ALA A 40 14.67 -21.64 6.66
N LEU A 41 14.51 -22.86 7.13
CA LEU A 41 13.91 -23.96 6.36
C LEU A 41 12.41 -23.75 6.06
N TRP A 42 11.75 -22.82 6.76
CA TRP A 42 10.34 -22.53 6.56
C TRP A 42 10.06 -21.53 5.44
N ILE A 43 11.08 -20.85 4.92
CA ILE A 43 10.95 -19.80 3.91
C ILE A 43 10.02 -20.21 2.74
N PRO A 44 10.20 -21.38 2.08
CA PRO A 44 9.31 -21.75 0.98
C PRO A 44 7.84 -21.93 1.40
N ALA A 45 7.59 -22.50 2.58
CA ALA A 45 6.24 -22.69 3.11
C ALA A 45 5.58 -21.34 3.45
N LEU A 46 6.34 -20.41 4.04
CA LEU A 46 5.87 -19.06 4.37
C LEU A 46 5.52 -18.27 3.10
N GLN A 47 6.39 -18.30 2.09
CA GLN A 47 6.14 -17.65 0.79
C GLN A 47 4.89 -18.21 0.11
N SER A 48 4.77 -19.55 0.05
CA SER A 48 3.61 -20.20 -0.55
C SER A 48 2.29 -19.84 0.16
N ARG A 49 2.30 -19.77 1.50
CA ARG A 49 1.10 -19.40 2.25
C ARG A 49 0.74 -17.92 2.10
N VAL A 50 1.74 -17.03 2.06
CA VAL A 50 1.51 -15.61 1.75
C VAL A 50 0.84 -15.46 0.38
N GLU A 51 1.27 -16.21 -0.64
CA GLU A 51 0.60 -16.23 -1.96
C GLU A 51 -0.86 -16.68 -1.88
N GLN A 52 -1.17 -17.67 -1.05
CA GLN A 52 -2.55 -18.13 -0.84
C GLN A 52 -3.42 -17.05 -0.18
N ILE A 53 -2.87 -16.33 0.82
CA ILE A 53 -3.55 -15.21 1.47
C ILE A 53 -3.81 -14.08 0.46
N LEU A 54 -2.79 -13.67 -0.29
CA LEU A 54 -2.89 -12.63 -1.32
C LEU A 54 -3.92 -12.97 -2.40
N ALA A 55 -4.04 -14.25 -2.73
CA ALA A 55 -5.02 -14.75 -3.70
C ALA A 55 -6.41 -15.05 -3.09
N GLY A 56 -6.65 -14.71 -1.82
CA GLY A 56 -7.92 -14.97 -1.15
C GLY A 56 -8.25 -16.45 -0.92
N ARG A 57 -7.26 -17.34 -0.96
CA ARG A 57 -7.46 -18.79 -0.81
C ARG A 57 -7.12 -19.34 0.57
N ASP A 58 -6.50 -18.54 1.45
CA ASP A 58 -6.21 -18.99 2.80
C ASP A 58 -7.50 -19.08 3.64
N PRO A 59 -7.70 -20.16 4.44
CA PRO A 59 -8.93 -20.34 5.20
C PRO A 59 -9.05 -19.43 6.42
N GLN A 60 -7.96 -18.79 6.87
CA GLN A 60 -7.90 -18.05 8.12
C GLN A 60 -7.63 -16.56 7.93
N LEU A 61 -6.70 -16.21 7.04
CA LEU A 61 -6.24 -14.84 6.83
C LEU A 61 -6.70 -14.28 5.48
N ARG A 62 -7.03 -13.00 5.48
CA ARG A 62 -7.44 -12.25 4.28
C ARG A 62 -6.77 -10.89 4.27
N CYS A 63 -6.48 -10.36 3.09
CA CYS A 63 -6.13 -8.96 2.93
C CYS A 63 -7.35 -8.06 3.14
N GLY A 64 -7.11 -6.84 3.59
CA GLY A 64 -8.16 -5.89 3.94
C GLY A 64 -8.65 -6.02 5.38
N ARG A 65 -7.92 -6.76 6.25
CA ARG A 65 -8.31 -6.99 7.64
C ARG A 65 -7.24 -6.59 8.64
N PHE A 66 -7.68 -6.26 9.85
CA PHE A 66 -6.82 -6.09 11.01
C PHE A 66 -6.62 -7.42 11.73
N VAL A 67 -5.37 -7.70 12.11
CA VAL A 67 -5.00 -8.85 12.94
C VAL A 67 -4.25 -8.38 14.18
N PRO A 68 -4.39 -9.06 15.33
CA PRO A 68 -3.64 -8.70 16.54
C PRO A 68 -2.14 -8.84 16.34
N LYS A 69 -1.38 -7.88 16.88
CA LYS A 69 0.07 -7.94 17.00
C LYS A 69 0.46 -8.83 18.18
N GLN A 70 0.54 -10.11 17.97
CA GLN A 70 0.99 -11.05 18.99
C GLN A 70 2.18 -11.84 18.48
N ALA A 71 3.26 -11.88 19.26
CA ALA A 71 4.36 -12.81 18.99
C ALA A 71 3.84 -14.25 19.08
N ALA A 72 4.33 -15.15 18.26
CA ALA A 72 4.06 -16.56 18.39
C ALA A 72 4.86 -17.10 19.59
N SER A 73 4.17 -17.75 20.52
CA SER A 73 4.85 -18.41 21.64
C SER A 73 5.47 -19.71 21.14
N HIS A 74 6.79 -19.69 20.95
CA HIS A 74 7.58 -20.87 20.56
C HIS A 74 7.02 -21.63 19.34
N PRO A 75 6.95 -21.01 18.13
CA PRO A 75 6.41 -21.67 16.96
C PRO A 75 7.20 -22.93 16.62
N GLN A 76 6.49 -24.05 16.41
CA GLN A 76 7.07 -25.36 16.08
C GLN A 76 6.90 -25.69 14.60
N THR A 77 5.93 -25.04 13.95
CA THR A 77 5.60 -25.21 12.53
C THR A 77 5.42 -23.87 11.84
N PRO A 78 5.56 -23.79 10.50
CA PRO A 78 5.24 -22.58 9.76
C PRO A 78 3.80 -22.08 10.00
N GLU A 79 2.85 -22.98 10.21
CA GLU A 79 1.42 -22.70 10.44
C GLU A 79 1.20 -21.89 11.72
N ASP A 80 2.02 -22.10 12.75
CA ASP A 80 1.93 -21.37 14.03
C ASP A 80 2.14 -19.86 13.86
N LEU A 81 2.89 -19.44 12.82
CA LEU A 81 3.13 -18.04 12.54
C LEU A 81 1.89 -17.33 11.96
N PHE A 82 0.97 -18.09 11.38
CA PHE A 82 -0.27 -17.57 10.83
C PHE A 82 -1.47 -17.76 11.77
N ALA A 83 -1.28 -18.49 12.87
CA ALA A 83 -2.37 -18.74 13.82
C ALA A 83 -2.81 -17.44 14.49
N VAL A 84 -4.12 -17.18 14.44
CA VAL A 84 -4.77 -16.04 15.09
C VAL A 84 -5.64 -16.59 16.24
N SER A 85 -5.44 -16.09 17.45
CA SER A 85 -5.97 -16.67 18.69
C SER A 85 -7.50 -16.60 18.87
N SER A 86 -8.23 -15.87 18.02
CA SER A 86 -9.70 -15.88 18.01
C SER A 86 -10.28 -15.36 16.70
N LYS A 87 -11.50 -15.83 16.34
CA LYS A 87 -12.25 -15.30 15.20
C LYS A 87 -12.61 -13.81 15.35
N ALA A 88 -12.69 -13.30 16.58
CA ALA A 88 -12.92 -11.89 16.88
C ALA A 88 -11.71 -11.00 16.56
N ALA A 89 -10.58 -11.61 16.19
CA ALA A 89 -9.33 -10.93 15.90
C ALA A 89 -9.19 -10.45 14.43
N LEU A 90 -10.13 -10.81 13.56
CA LEU A 90 -10.09 -10.42 12.15
C LEU A 90 -11.14 -9.34 11.90
N LEU A 91 -10.73 -8.07 12.06
CA LEU A 91 -11.63 -6.93 11.95
C LEU A 91 -11.53 -6.30 10.57
N LEU A 92 -12.68 -6.01 9.95
CA LEU A 92 -12.74 -5.16 8.77
C LEU A 92 -12.59 -3.69 9.19
N PRO A 93 -11.86 -2.86 8.43
CA PRO A 93 -11.86 -1.43 8.65
C PRO A 93 -13.28 -0.85 8.48
N ASP A 94 -13.71 -0.09 9.48
CA ASP A 94 -14.92 0.72 9.39
C ASP A 94 -14.48 2.19 9.21
N PRO A 95 -14.97 2.93 8.22
CA PRO A 95 -14.63 4.34 8.02
C PRO A 95 -14.94 5.24 9.23
N THR A 96 -15.77 4.77 10.16
CA THR A 96 -16.12 5.50 11.38
C THR A 96 -15.24 5.15 12.59
N ASP A 97 -14.36 4.14 12.46
CA ASP A 97 -13.56 3.62 13.56
C ASP A 97 -12.06 3.70 13.25
N TYR A 98 -11.27 4.24 14.18
CA TYR A 98 -9.82 4.34 14.07
C TYR A 98 -9.15 3.23 14.90
N PHE A 99 -8.52 2.29 14.24
CA PHE A 99 -7.88 1.13 14.89
C PHE A 99 -6.58 1.50 15.61
N ASP A 100 -6.41 0.94 16.82
CA ASP A 100 -5.17 1.06 17.59
C ASP A 100 -4.04 0.26 16.93
N ARG A 101 -3.14 0.98 16.28
CA ARG A 101 -1.98 0.45 15.58
C ARG A 101 -0.90 -0.14 16.51
N THR A 102 -1.01 0.05 17.82
CA THR A 102 -0.13 -0.63 18.79
C THR A 102 -0.56 -2.07 19.02
N GLN A 103 -1.84 -2.36 18.90
CA GLN A 103 -2.43 -3.68 19.15
C GLN A 103 -2.67 -4.48 17.86
N TYR A 104 -2.92 -3.79 16.73
CA TYR A 104 -3.32 -4.43 15.47
C TYR A 104 -2.35 -4.12 14.34
N THR A 105 -2.27 -5.04 13.38
CA THR A 105 -1.64 -4.85 12.06
C THR A 105 -2.71 -4.98 10.99
N TYR A 106 -2.75 -4.03 10.06
CA TYR A 106 -3.56 -4.15 8.85
C TYR A 106 -2.82 -4.99 7.82
N LEU A 107 -3.44 -6.05 7.35
CA LEU A 107 -2.92 -6.92 6.29
C LEU A 107 -3.54 -6.50 4.96
N SER A 108 -2.74 -6.07 4.02
CA SER A 108 -3.23 -5.57 2.72
C SER A 108 -2.48 -6.15 1.52
N ASP A 109 -1.20 -6.46 1.71
CA ASP A 109 -0.28 -6.80 0.65
C ASP A 109 0.85 -7.72 1.14
N GLY A 110 1.78 -8.06 0.25
CA GLY A 110 2.93 -8.88 0.58
C GLY A 110 3.91 -8.22 1.55
N TRP A 111 3.98 -6.87 1.59
CA TRP A 111 4.80 -6.13 2.55
C TRP A 111 4.28 -6.31 3.97
N THR A 112 3.02 -6.00 4.18
CA THR A 112 2.38 -6.06 5.50
C THR A 112 2.35 -7.48 6.04
N LEU A 113 2.08 -8.48 5.19
CA LEU A 113 2.16 -9.89 5.56
C LEU A 113 3.57 -10.32 5.95
N SER A 114 4.59 -9.95 5.18
CA SER A 114 5.99 -10.31 5.47
C SER A 114 6.47 -9.65 6.77
N MET A 115 6.13 -8.38 7.00
CA MET A 115 6.44 -7.68 8.24
C MET A 115 5.69 -8.27 9.44
N TYR A 116 4.42 -8.68 9.25
CA TYR A 116 3.67 -9.40 10.28
C TYR A 116 4.39 -10.68 10.70
N LEU A 117 4.80 -11.53 9.74
CA LEU A 117 5.54 -12.76 10.01
C LEU A 117 6.86 -12.50 10.74
N ALA A 118 7.63 -11.48 10.35
CA ALA A 118 8.87 -11.10 11.01
C ALA A 118 8.63 -10.77 12.49
N ARG A 119 7.58 -10.02 12.80
CA ARG A 119 7.23 -9.71 14.19
C ARG A 119 6.76 -10.93 14.97
N ARG A 120 6.13 -11.89 14.32
CA ARG A 120 5.71 -13.16 14.96
C ARG A 120 6.90 -13.96 15.51
N ILE A 121 8.08 -13.86 14.93
CA ILE A 121 9.32 -14.50 15.42
C ILE A 121 10.21 -13.56 16.25
N GLY A 122 9.69 -12.38 16.64
CA GLY A 122 10.34 -11.49 17.59
C GLY A 122 11.27 -10.44 16.99
N TRP A 123 11.25 -10.20 15.67
CA TRP A 123 11.99 -9.08 15.09
C TRP A 123 11.40 -7.74 15.54
N GLU A 124 12.22 -6.93 16.22
CA GLU A 124 11.84 -5.61 16.74
C GLU A 124 13.01 -4.61 16.68
N GLY A 125 12.71 -3.34 16.93
CA GLY A 125 13.70 -2.27 17.05
C GLY A 125 14.62 -2.13 15.83
N ASP A 126 15.88 -1.78 16.08
CA ASP A 126 16.87 -1.51 15.03
C ASP A 126 17.20 -2.73 14.15
N ALA A 127 17.16 -3.91 14.73
CA ALA A 127 17.42 -5.15 13.98
C ALA A 127 16.33 -5.39 12.92
N PHE A 128 15.04 -5.17 13.26
CA PHE A 128 13.95 -5.21 12.31
C PHE A 128 14.16 -4.19 11.18
N TRP A 129 14.42 -2.93 11.51
CA TRP A 129 14.59 -1.87 10.52
C TRP A 129 15.83 -2.05 9.64
N THR A 130 16.88 -2.70 10.16
CA THR A 130 18.06 -3.04 9.37
C THR A 130 17.72 -4.05 8.28
N ARG A 131 17.00 -5.14 8.61
CA ARG A 131 16.55 -6.15 7.64
C ARG A 131 15.56 -5.55 6.64
N PHE A 132 14.67 -4.71 7.11
CA PHE A 132 13.71 -4.01 6.25
C PHE A 132 14.41 -3.09 5.24
N ARG A 133 15.43 -2.32 5.64
CA ARG A 133 16.24 -1.50 4.72
C ARG A 133 16.99 -2.33 3.69
N GLN A 134 17.49 -3.51 4.05
CA GLN A 134 18.11 -4.43 3.10
C GLN A 134 17.12 -4.86 2.00
N ALA A 135 15.91 -5.26 2.39
CA ALA A 135 14.86 -5.61 1.44
C ALA A 135 14.46 -4.40 0.56
N ARG A 136 14.38 -3.19 1.13
CA ARG A 136 14.10 -1.96 0.36
C ARG A 136 15.20 -1.62 -0.65
N ALA A 137 16.46 -1.96 -0.37
CA ALA A 137 17.56 -1.73 -1.31
C ALA A 137 17.42 -2.58 -2.57
N ASP A 138 16.79 -3.73 -2.50
CA ASP A 138 16.51 -4.59 -3.65
C ASP A 138 15.63 -3.89 -4.69
N LEU A 139 14.70 -3.02 -4.27
CA LEU A 139 13.80 -2.28 -5.17
C LEU A 139 14.48 -1.26 -6.09
N VAL A 140 15.70 -0.88 -5.81
CA VAL A 140 16.49 0.03 -6.67
C VAL A 140 17.68 -0.67 -7.31
N SER A 141 17.76 -2.00 -7.17
CA SER A 141 18.80 -2.82 -7.80
C SER A 141 18.47 -3.09 -9.27
N ALA A 142 19.50 -3.35 -10.08
CA ALA A 142 19.33 -3.72 -11.47
C ALA A 142 18.67 -5.09 -11.67
N GLU A 143 18.74 -5.96 -10.65
CA GLU A 143 18.23 -7.33 -10.72
C GLU A 143 16.75 -7.41 -10.32
N PHE A 144 16.32 -6.65 -9.32
CA PHE A 144 14.99 -6.79 -8.71
C PHE A 144 14.15 -5.52 -8.76
N GLY A 145 14.71 -4.38 -9.15
CA GLY A 145 13.98 -3.13 -9.21
C GLY A 145 12.91 -3.12 -10.31
N PRO A 146 11.75 -2.49 -10.07
CA PRO A 146 10.72 -2.34 -11.10
C PRO A 146 11.24 -1.52 -12.29
N VAL A 147 10.77 -1.86 -13.47
CA VAL A 147 11.11 -1.11 -14.70
C VAL A 147 10.33 0.20 -14.73
N PRO A 148 10.98 1.35 -14.97
CA PRO A 148 10.28 2.63 -15.14
C PRO A 148 9.22 2.58 -16.25
N ASP A 149 8.01 3.07 -15.97
CA ASP A 149 6.92 3.17 -16.94
C ASP A 149 6.88 4.59 -17.55
N GLY A 150 7.34 4.71 -18.81
CA GLY A 150 7.37 5.98 -19.53
C GLY A 150 5.97 6.54 -19.81
N GLU A 151 5.00 5.70 -20.10
CA GLU A 151 3.62 6.11 -20.38
C GLU A 151 2.94 6.65 -19.11
N LEU A 152 3.12 6.00 -17.95
CA LEU A 152 2.62 6.53 -16.68
C LEU A 152 3.22 7.91 -16.40
N ARG A 153 4.53 8.10 -16.63
CA ARG A 153 5.19 9.40 -16.50
C ARG A 153 4.55 10.47 -17.39
N GLU A 154 4.29 10.16 -18.65
CA GLU A 154 3.65 11.09 -19.59
C GLU A 154 2.24 11.47 -19.12
N ILE A 155 1.45 10.52 -18.67
CA ILE A 155 0.08 10.74 -18.13
C ILE A 155 0.13 11.65 -16.90
N LEU A 156 0.99 11.36 -15.91
CA LEU A 156 1.15 12.19 -14.71
C LEU A 156 1.56 13.63 -15.08
N THR A 157 2.51 13.77 -16.01
CA THR A 157 2.94 15.08 -16.49
C THR A 157 1.80 15.84 -17.18
N ALA A 158 0.96 15.16 -17.96
CA ALA A 158 -0.21 15.76 -18.62
C ALA A 158 -1.28 16.20 -17.60
N LEU A 159 -1.57 15.37 -16.59
CA LEU A 159 -2.49 15.72 -15.50
C LEU A 159 -2.02 16.98 -14.76
N ARG A 160 -0.75 17.05 -14.41
CA ARG A 160 -0.18 18.22 -13.75
C ARG A 160 -0.26 19.47 -14.63
N ARG A 161 0.07 19.38 -15.92
CA ARG A 161 -0.05 20.48 -16.89
C ARG A 161 -1.50 20.94 -17.08
N SER A 162 -2.46 20.06 -16.91
CA SER A 162 -3.89 20.40 -16.96
C SER A 162 -4.41 21.11 -15.69
N GLY A 163 -3.52 21.42 -14.73
CA GLY A 163 -3.83 22.16 -13.50
C GLY A 163 -4.28 21.31 -12.33
N ILE A 164 -4.19 19.98 -12.42
CA ILE A 164 -4.44 19.09 -11.27
C ILE A 164 -3.18 19.08 -10.38
N TYR A 165 -3.36 19.33 -9.07
CA TYR A 165 -2.29 19.22 -8.09
C TYR A 165 -2.02 17.74 -7.79
N LEU A 166 -0.81 17.28 -8.08
CA LEU A 166 -0.41 15.89 -7.85
C LEU A 166 0.50 15.77 -6.64
N THR A 167 0.14 14.89 -5.71
CA THR A 167 0.96 14.62 -4.53
C THR A 167 1.20 13.13 -4.34
N VAL A 168 2.39 12.77 -3.83
CA VAL A 168 2.71 11.44 -3.32
C VAL A 168 2.77 11.50 -1.81
N CYS A 169 2.00 10.64 -1.13
CA CYS A 169 2.05 10.44 0.31
C CYS A 169 2.31 8.97 0.62
N SER A 170 3.50 8.62 1.09
CA SER A 170 3.88 7.25 1.41
C SER A 170 4.38 7.08 2.84
N ASN A 171 4.08 5.93 3.46
CA ASN A 171 4.66 5.50 4.75
C ASN A 171 6.09 4.96 4.60
N ALA A 172 6.64 4.90 3.39
CA ALA A 172 8.04 4.57 3.18
C ALA A 172 8.96 5.61 3.83
N MET A 173 10.13 5.17 4.30
CA MET A 173 11.17 6.07 4.82
C MET A 173 11.63 7.05 3.73
N ASP A 174 11.90 8.31 4.10
CA ASP A 174 12.21 9.39 3.15
C ASP A 174 13.36 9.04 2.18
N GLY A 175 14.51 8.65 2.66
CA GLY A 175 15.67 8.33 1.79
C GLY A 175 15.39 7.20 0.78
N PRO A 176 15.03 6.00 1.22
CA PRO A 176 14.65 4.90 0.35
C PRO A 176 13.48 5.21 -0.59
N GLY A 177 12.46 5.92 -0.11
CA GLY A 177 11.31 6.33 -0.93
C GLY A 177 11.71 7.26 -2.08
N ARG A 178 12.52 8.29 -1.80
CA ARG A 178 13.05 9.19 -2.84
C ARG A 178 13.94 8.48 -3.84
N ASN A 179 14.74 7.50 -3.38
CA ASN A 179 15.58 6.70 -4.27
C ASN A 179 14.72 5.87 -5.22
N LEU A 180 13.65 5.27 -4.73
CA LEU A 180 12.73 4.50 -5.56
C LEU A 180 11.98 5.41 -6.55
N LEU A 181 11.48 6.56 -6.12
CA LEU A 181 10.78 7.50 -6.99
C LEU A 181 11.69 7.98 -8.16
N ARG A 182 12.98 8.25 -7.86
CA ARG A 182 13.99 8.56 -8.90
C ARG A 182 14.30 7.36 -9.80
N HIS A 183 14.40 6.15 -9.25
CA HIS A 183 14.57 4.93 -10.04
C HIS A 183 13.44 4.75 -11.04
N LEU A 184 12.19 5.00 -10.61
CA LEU A 184 11.00 5.00 -11.47
C LEU A 184 10.93 6.16 -12.45
N LYS A 185 11.81 7.17 -12.34
CA LYS A 185 11.81 8.41 -13.12
C LYS A 185 10.53 9.23 -12.96
N LEU A 186 9.97 9.24 -11.76
CA LEU A 186 8.71 9.95 -11.44
C LEU A 186 8.91 11.12 -10.46
N ASP A 187 10.14 11.40 -10.04
CA ASP A 187 10.48 12.38 -9.00
C ASP A 187 10.13 13.84 -9.34
N ASP A 188 10.01 14.16 -10.62
CA ASP A 188 9.60 15.49 -11.13
C ASP A 188 8.14 15.56 -11.59
N CYS A 189 7.36 14.48 -11.44
CA CYS A 189 5.95 14.43 -11.88
C CYS A 189 4.99 15.04 -10.86
N PHE A 190 5.40 15.30 -9.61
CA PHE A 190 4.54 15.68 -8.51
C PHE A 190 4.83 17.10 -8.02
N ASP A 191 3.79 17.78 -7.50
CA ASP A 191 3.89 19.08 -6.87
C ASP A 191 4.36 18.97 -5.42
N GLU A 192 3.99 17.86 -4.75
CA GLU A 192 4.39 17.56 -3.38
C GLU A 192 4.76 16.07 -3.25
N VAL A 193 5.83 15.78 -2.51
CA VAL A 193 6.26 14.40 -2.21
C VAL A 193 6.52 14.29 -0.71
N VAL A 194 5.73 13.44 -0.04
CA VAL A 194 5.77 13.22 1.40
C VAL A 194 6.08 11.76 1.71
N PHE A 195 7.21 11.55 2.37
CA PHE A 195 7.58 10.27 2.97
C PHE A 195 7.44 10.31 4.48
N ASP A 196 7.59 9.16 5.15
CA ASP A 196 7.30 9.02 6.58
C ASP A 196 5.94 9.64 6.95
N ALA A 197 4.95 9.46 6.07
CA ALA A 197 3.70 10.20 6.08
C ALA A 197 2.79 9.88 7.27
N ASP A 198 3.00 8.76 7.97
CA ASP A 198 2.18 8.27 9.08
C ASP A 198 0.68 8.22 8.75
N LYS A 199 0.38 7.62 7.58
CA LYS A 199 -1.01 7.41 7.12
C LYS A 199 -1.74 6.37 8.00
N PRO A 200 -3.05 6.47 8.20
CA PRO A 200 -3.95 7.54 7.76
C PRO A 200 -4.00 8.74 8.72
N ARG A 201 -3.26 8.70 9.85
CA ARG A 201 -3.37 9.63 10.97
C ARG A 201 -3.15 11.11 10.58
N THR A 202 -2.22 11.37 9.68
CA THR A 202 -1.86 12.75 9.28
C THR A 202 -2.70 13.29 8.13
N PHE A 203 -3.44 12.45 7.40
CA PHE A 203 -4.24 12.88 6.25
C PHE A 203 -5.26 13.97 6.57
N PRO A 204 -6.03 13.96 7.66
CA PRO A 204 -6.98 15.02 7.94
C PRO A 204 -6.33 16.42 8.01
N GLN A 205 -5.09 16.52 8.54
CA GLN A 205 -4.35 17.79 8.55
C GLN A 205 -3.82 18.15 7.16
N ARG A 206 -3.31 17.19 6.40
CA ARG A 206 -2.81 17.43 5.03
C ARG A 206 -3.92 17.91 4.11
N MET A 207 -5.09 17.28 4.14
CA MET A 207 -6.25 17.67 3.36
C MET A 207 -6.63 19.14 3.64
N ARG A 208 -6.60 19.57 4.91
CA ARG A 208 -6.82 21.00 5.24
C ARG A 208 -5.76 21.90 4.62
N ASN A 209 -4.50 21.48 4.59
CA ASN A 209 -3.40 22.25 4.01
C ASN A 209 -3.50 22.41 2.50
N TRP A 210 -4.06 21.42 1.78
CA TRP A 210 -4.29 21.53 0.32
C TRP A 210 -5.38 22.56 -0.02
N ALA A 211 -6.21 22.95 0.94
CA ALA A 211 -7.24 23.96 0.79
C ALA A 211 -8.24 23.68 -0.36
N VAL A 212 -8.47 22.42 -0.65
CA VAL A 212 -9.42 21.92 -1.66
C VAL A 212 -10.54 21.18 -0.93
N ALA A 213 -11.78 21.32 -1.41
CA ALA A 213 -12.91 20.61 -0.84
C ALA A 213 -12.74 19.08 -1.06
N PRO A 214 -13.04 18.23 -0.06
CA PRO A 214 -12.81 16.78 -0.16
C PRO A 214 -13.45 16.15 -1.41
N GLU A 215 -14.65 16.60 -1.84
CA GLU A 215 -15.36 16.12 -3.03
C GLU A 215 -14.62 16.41 -4.34
N ARG A 216 -13.57 17.21 -4.29
CA ARG A 216 -12.66 17.53 -5.40
C ARG A 216 -11.27 16.92 -5.22
N MET A 217 -11.13 16.00 -4.28
CA MET A 217 -9.92 15.20 -4.05
C MET A 217 -10.15 13.77 -4.53
N LEU A 218 -9.08 13.17 -5.05
CA LEU A 218 -9.01 11.75 -5.38
C LEU A 218 -7.82 11.13 -4.66
N PHE A 219 -8.06 10.05 -3.92
CA PHE A 219 -7.02 9.24 -3.29
C PHE A 219 -6.85 7.95 -4.08
N ILE A 220 -5.62 7.60 -4.41
CA ILE A 220 -5.26 6.38 -5.15
C ILE A 220 -4.18 5.65 -4.37
N GLY A 221 -4.43 4.40 -4.02
CA GLY A 221 -3.49 3.58 -3.25
C GLY A 221 -3.78 2.10 -3.36
N ASP A 222 -2.86 1.27 -2.89
CA ASP A 222 -3.00 -0.18 -2.88
C ASP A 222 -3.56 -0.73 -1.56
N GLN A 223 -3.63 0.12 -0.52
CA GLN A 223 -4.05 -0.26 0.83
C GLN A 223 -5.27 0.54 1.30
N GLY A 224 -6.43 -0.12 1.38
CA GLY A 224 -7.68 0.54 1.74
C GLY A 224 -7.58 1.39 3.00
N TYR A 225 -7.06 0.84 4.11
CA TYR A 225 -6.98 1.57 5.36
C TYR A 225 -5.91 2.67 5.37
N TYR A 226 -4.69 2.39 4.94
CA TYR A 226 -3.62 3.38 5.02
C TYR A 226 -3.80 4.52 4.02
N ASP A 227 -4.27 4.22 2.81
CA ASP A 227 -4.30 5.18 1.71
C ASP A 227 -5.66 5.84 1.52
N LEU A 228 -6.74 5.07 1.67
CA LEU A 228 -8.07 5.49 1.22
C LEU A 228 -9.02 5.89 2.36
N TYR A 229 -8.86 5.29 3.55
CA TYR A 229 -9.74 5.49 4.70
C TYR A 229 -10.02 6.98 5.02
N ALA A 230 -8.97 7.79 5.14
CA ALA A 230 -9.12 9.20 5.51
C ALA A 230 -9.83 10.01 4.41
N GLY A 231 -9.52 9.75 3.14
CA GLY A 231 -10.21 10.36 2.00
C GLY A 231 -11.69 9.96 1.98
N LYS A 232 -11.96 8.66 2.10
CA LYS A 232 -13.33 8.12 2.13
C LYS A 232 -14.17 8.72 3.24
N THR A 233 -13.62 8.79 4.46
CA THR A 233 -14.27 9.38 5.63
C THR A 233 -14.61 10.86 5.43
N ALA A 234 -13.74 11.59 4.71
CA ALA A 234 -13.95 13.01 4.42
C ALA A 234 -14.90 13.28 3.24
N GLY A 235 -15.29 12.25 2.48
CA GLY A 235 -16.14 12.39 1.29
C GLY A 235 -15.38 12.59 -0.03
N ALA A 236 -14.06 12.33 -0.04
CA ALA A 236 -13.26 12.32 -1.26
C ALA A 236 -13.51 11.04 -2.08
N ALA A 237 -13.23 11.11 -3.39
CA ALA A 237 -13.20 9.94 -4.24
C ALA A 237 -11.98 9.04 -3.89
N THR A 238 -12.16 7.73 -3.95
CA THR A 238 -11.12 6.77 -3.57
C THR A 238 -11.02 5.64 -4.59
N TRP A 239 -9.80 5.39 -5.08
CA TRP A 239 -9.51 4.33 -6.04
C TRP A 239 -8.48 3.36 -5.46
N LEU A 240 -8.86 2.10 -5.36
CA LEU A 240 -7.93 1.03 -5.01
C LEU A 240 -7.25 0.49 -6.26
N ILE A 241 -5.93 0.34 -6.22
CA ILE A 241 -5.17 -0.43 -7.20
C ILE A 241 -4.46 -1.58 -6.49
N SER A 242 -4.96 -2.80 -6.63
CA SER A 242 -4.35 -3.97 -5.98
C SER A 242 -4.61 -5.23 -6.81
N PRO A 243 -3.56 -6.01 -7.13
CA PRO A 243 -3.71 -7.30 -7.80
C PRO A 243 -4.21 -8.40 -6.85
N TYR A 244 -4.32 -8.11 -5.55
CA TYR A 244 -4.64 -9.06 -4.51
C TYR A 244 -6.13 -9.10 -4.22
N ASP A 245 -6.60 -10.19 -3.59
CA ASP A 245 -7.97 -10.30 -3.10
C ASP A 245 -8.08 -9.61 -1.74
N VAL A 246 -8.80 -8.47 -1.68
CA VAL A 246 -8.96 -7.64 -0.48
C VAL A 246 -10.44 -7.49 -0.13
N GLU A 247 -10.75 -7.53 1.17
CA GLU A 247 -12.14 -7.61 1.66
C GLU A 247 -12.74 -6.27 2.15
N ASP A 248 -11.94 -5.21 2.31
CA ASP A 248 -12.37 -3.91 2.85
C ASP A 248 -13.05 -2.99 1.81
N CYS A 249 -13.99 -3.55 1.04
CA CYS A 249 -14.63 -2.91 -0.12
C CYS A 249 -15.45 -1.65 0.19
N SER A 250 -15.67 -1.32 1.45
CA SER A 250 -16.28 -0.05 1.87
C SER A 250 -15.37 1.16 1.71
N LEU A 251 -14.05 0.96 1.53
CA LEU A 251 -13.04 2.01 1.53
C LEU A 251 -12.72 2.58 0.14
N TRP A 252 -13.26 2.01 -0.93
CA TRP A 252 -13.03 2.52 -2.29
C TRP A 252 -14.30 2.63 -3.12
N ASP A 253 -14.29 3.58 -4.06
CA ASP A 253 -15.37 3.78 -5.04
C ASP A 253 -15.09 3.04 -6.35
N ARG A 254 -13.78 2.83 -6.65
CA ARG A 254 -13.33 2.11 -7.85
C ARG A 254 -12.18 1.18 -7.47
N ARG A 255 -12.15 0.01 -8.11
CA ARG A 255 -11.05 -0.94 -8.01
C ARG A 255 -10.38 -1.14 -9.37
N MET A 256 -9.06 -1.20 -9.35
CA MET A 256 -8.18 -1.55 -10.46
C MET A 256 -7.24 -2.66 -10.00
N TYR A 257 -6.80 -3.51 -10.92
CA TYR A 257 -5.92 -4.63 -10.62
C TYR A 257 -4.49 -4.41 -11.14
N THR A 258 -4.32 -3.55 -12.13
CA THR A 258 -3.05 -3.37 -12.84
C THR A 258 -2.73 -1.90 -13.09
N ILE A 259 -1.44 -1.62 -13.31
CA ILE A 259 -0.97 -0.28 -13.72
C ILE A 259 -1.61 0.14 -15.05
N GLU A 260 -1.87 -0.79 -15.97
CA GLU A 260 -2.56 -0.50 -17.23
C GLU A 260 -3.98 0.02 -17.02
N GLU A 261 -4.71 -0.57 -16.06
CA GLU A 261 -6.04 -0.06 -15.69
C GLU A 261 -5.94 1.30 -15.01
N LEU A 262 -4.93 1.55 -14.18
CA LEU A 262 -4.67 2.86 -13.59
C LEU A 262 -4.43 3.90 -14.69
N LYS A 263 -3.50 3.65 -15.62
CA LYS A 263 -3.21 4.55 -16.74
C LYS A 263 -4.46 4.89 -17.55
N LYS A 264 -5.26 3.87 -17.90
CA LYS A 264 -6.53 4.09 -18.63
C LYS A 264 -7.50 4.98 -17.85
N ASN A 265 -7.63 4.80 -16.54
CA ASN A 265 -8.54 5.62 -15.74
C ASN A 265 -8.00 7.05 -15.56
N LEU A 266 -6.69 7.25 -15.43
CA LEU A 266 -6.06 8.57 -15.37
C LEU A 266 -6.22 9.34 -16.69
N LEU A 267 -6.09 8.67 -17.85
CA LEU A 267 -6.35 9.26 -19.17
C LEU A 267 -7.80 9.74 -19.29
N GLY A 268 -8.77 9.00 -18.75
CA GLY A 268 -10.17 9.42 -18.71
C GLY A 268 -10.38 10.76 -18.00
N LEU A 269 -9.57 11.10 -16.99
CA LEU A 269 -9.64 12.41 -16.31
C LEU A 269 -9.16 13.57 -17.20
N LEU A 270 -8.28 13.31 -18.18
CA LEU A 270 -7.83 14.31 -19.16
C LEU A 270 -8.91 14.56 -20.23
N GLU A 271 -9.60 13.53 -20.70
CA GLU A 271 -10.62 13.64 -21.76
C GLU A 271 -11.85 14.43 -21.31
N GLU A 272 -12.19 14.41 -20.03
CA GLU A 272 -13.27 15.22 -19.45
C GLU A 272 -12.97 16.73 -19.50
N THR A 273 -11.69 17.10 -19.65
CA THR A 273 -11.23 18.49 -19.74
C THR A 273 -11.59 19.14 -21.09
N ASP A 274 -11.58 18.39 -22.18
CA ASP A 274 -11.83 18.91 -23.53
C ASP A 274 -13.33 19.07 -23.83
N ARG A 275 -14.21 18.63 -22.92
CA ARG A 275 -15.68 18.67 -23.09
C ARG A 275 -16.37 19.71 -22.19
N SER A 276 -15.66 20.37 -21.29
CA SER A 276 -16.19 21.41 -20.38
C SER A 276 -15.68 22.80 -20.76
#